data_c96085673f39797704c39b087294bf62
#
_entry.id   c96085673f39797704c39b087294bf62
#
_cell.length_a   1.000
_cell.length_b   1.000
_cell.length_c   1.000
_cell.angle_alpha   90.00
_cell.angle_beta   90.00
_cell.angle_gamma   90.00
#
_symmetry.space_group_name_H-M   'P 1'
#
loop_
_entity.id
_entity.type
_entity.pdbx_description
1 polymer ?
#
loop_
_entity_poly.entity_id
_entity_poly.type
_entity_poly.pdbx_seq_one_letter_code
_entity_poly.pdbx_strand_id
1 'polypeptide(L)'
;MKVFNQPIRNILLIDDDKDDCMLFKEALHEVDATINLFCLNTAEAIPQTVLEVNPDLIFLDINMPRVNGFESLKMLYDSVTHFRMPIVMYSNSDNSKEINIAHALGATLYLKKPSGYIKLVESIKSILNLSWDAPSEIKQQFYKEGKYSSFEIS
;
A
#
# COMPACT_ATOMS: atom_id res chain seq x y z
N MET A 1 -16.04 21.56 -6.75
CA MET A 1 -16.64 20.78 -5.70
C MET A 1 -15.93 19.46 -5.51
N LYS A 2 -15.67 19.09 -4.29
CA LYS A 2 -14.99 17.85 -3.99
C LYS A 2 -15.92 16.66 -4.17
N VAL A 3 -15.44 15.62 -4.85
CA VAL A 3 -16.14 14.36 -4.92
C VAL A 3 -15.77 13.54 -3.69
N PHE A 4 -16.76 13.03 -2.99
CA PHE A 4 -16.56 12.30 -1.75
C PHE A 4 -16.72 10.80 -1.97
N ASN A 5 -15.97 10.03 -1.20
CA ASN A 5 -16.11 8.58 -1.13
C ASN A 5 -16.08 7.90 -2.50
N GLN A 6 -15.13 8.31 -3.35
CA GLN A 6 -14.92 7.54 -4.56
C GLN A 6 -14.47 6.15 -4.18
N PRO A 7 -15.16 5.12 -4.65
CA PRO A 7 -14.80 3.76 -4.28
C PRO A 7 -13.44 3.41 -4.87
N ILE A 8 -12.68 2.62 -4.12
CA ILE A 8 -11.45 2.04 -4.64
C ILE A 8 -11.83 0.97 -5.65
N ARG A 9 -11.34 1.11 -6.87
CA ARG A 9 -11.64 0.18 -7.96
C ARG A 9 -10.42 -0.55 -8.46
N ASN A 10 -9.27 0.12 -8.46
CA ASN A 10 -8.02 -0.43 -8.96
C ASN A 10 -6.96 -0.35 -7.89
N ILE A 11 -6.37 -1.49 -7.55
CA ILE A 11 -5.26 -1.57 -6.61
C ILE A 11 -4.04 -2.10 -7.36
N LEU A 12 -2.90 -1.47 -7.13
CA LEU A 12 -1.62 -1.94 -7.64
C LEU A 12 -0.82 -2.52 -6.46
N LEU A 13 -0.42 -3.77 -6.59
CA LEU A 13 0.48 -4.42 -5.64
C LEU A 13 1.85 -4.58 -6.30
N ILE A 14 2.87 -4.01 -5.70
CA ILE A 14 4.24 -4.10 -6.19
C ILE A 14 4.99 -5.03 -5.24
N ASP A 15 5.22 -6.25 -5.67
CA ASP A 15 5.82 -7.31 -4.86
C ASP A 15 6.44 -8.34 -5.79
N ASP A 16 7.71 -8.69 -5.59
CA ASP A 16 8.41 -9.65 -6.44
C ASP A 16 8.01 -11.10 -6.16
N ASP A 17 7.37 -11.37 -5.04
CA ASP A 17 6.92 -12.71 -4.69
C ASP A 17 5.56 -12.99 -5.32
N LYS A 18 5.56 -13.87 -6.31
CA LYS A 18 4.34 -14.23 -7.04
C LYS A 18 3.31 -14.94 -6.16
N ASP A 19 3.77 -15.69 -5.16
CA ASP A 19 2.87 -16.37 -4.23
C ASP A 19 2.15 -15.36 -3.34
N ASP A 20 2.85 -14.33 -2.88
CA ASP A 20 2.23 -13.25 -2.12
C ASP A 20 1.21 -12.51 -2.96
N CYS A 21 1.50 -12.30 -4.24
CA CYS A 21 0.55 -11.67 -5.16
C CYS A 21 -0.70 -12.51 -5.35
N MET A 22 -0.57 -13.82 -5.48
CA MET A 22 -1.71 -14.72 -5.63
C MET A 22 -2.58 -14.73 -4.38
N LEU A 23 -1.96 -14.83 -3.22
CA LEU A 23 -2.70 -14.80 -1.94
C LEU A 23 -3.43 -13.49 -1.73
N PHE A 24 -2.76 -12.39 -2.05
CA PHE A 24 -3.37 -11.06 -1.94
C PHE A 24 -4.58 -10.94 -2.86
N LYS A 25 -4.46 -11.45 -4.08
CA LYS A 25 -5.55 -11.43 -5.06
C LYS A 25 -6.75 -12.21 -4.56
N GLU A 26 -6.53 -13.41 -4.04
CA GLU A 26 -7.60 -14.23 -3.48
C GLU A 26 -8.27 -13.54 -2.29
N ALA A 27 -7.46 -13.00 -1.38
CA ALA A 27 -7.97 -12.32 -0.21
C ALA A 27 -8.77 -11.06 -0.57
N LEU A 28 -8.26 -10.28 -1.51
CA LEU A 28 -8.97 -9.09 -1.98
C LEU A 28 -10.31 -9.46 -2.63
N HIS A 29 -10.31 -10.49 -3.44
CA HIS A 29 -11.52 -10.96 -4.11
C HIS A 29 -12.58 -11.41 -3.12
N GLU A 30 -12.16 -12.02 -2.02
CA GLU A 30 -13.06 -12.42 -0.95
C GLU A 30 -13.68 -11.21 -0.24
N VAL A 31 -12.92 -10.13 -0.08
CA VAL A 31 -13.42 -8.89 0.53
C VAL A 31 -14.34 -8.14 -0.42
N ASP A 32 -13.92 -7.97 -1.66
CA ASP A 32 -14.70 -7.25 -2.67
C ASP A 32 -14.28 -7.71 -4.07
N ALA A 33 -15.09 -8.54 -4.69
CA ALA A 33 -14.81 -9.12 -5.99
C ALA A 33 -14.86 -8.09 -7.15
N THR A 34 -15.33 -6.88 -6.89
CA THR A 34 -15.41 -5.85 -7.94
C THR A 34 -14.12 -5.05 -8.07
N ILE A 35 -13.19 -5.18 -7.12
CA ILE A 35 -11.92 -4.47 -7.17
C ILE A 35 -10.93 -5.22 -8.05
N ASN A 36 -10.29 -4.50 -8.96
CA ASN A 36 -9.24 -5.06 -9.81
C ASN A 36 -7.89 -4.98 -9.10
N LEU A 37 -7.15 -6.08 -9.12
CA LEU A 37 -5.78 -6.10 -8.63
C LEU A 37 -4.81 -6.26 -9.80
N PHE A 38 -3.85 -5.36 -9.85
CA PHE A 38 -2.73 -5.43 -10.78
C PHE A 38 -1.47 -5.71 -9.99
N CYS A 39 -0.72 -6.74 -10.36
CA CYS A 39 0.53 -7.10 -9.69
C CYS A 39 1.71 -6.74 -10.57
N LEU A 40 2.66 -6.02 -9.97
CA LEU A 40 3.91 -5.66 -10.63
C LEU A 40 5.05 -6.31 -9.85
N ASN A 41 5.84 -7.11 -10.54
CA ASN A 41 6.90 -7.90 -9.89
C ASN A 41 8.30 -7.28 -10.02
N THR A 42 8.41 -6.12 -10.64
CA THR A 42 9.69 -5.41 -10.78
C THR A 42 9.53 -3.93 -10.46
N ALA A 43 10.56 -3.32 -9.89
CA ALA A 43 10.50 -1.89 -9.57
C ALA A 43 10.71 -0.99 -10.79
N GLU A 44 11.38 -1.50 -11.80
CA GLU A 44 11.78 -0.70 -12.97
C GLU A 44 10.60 -0.18 -13.78
N ALA A 45 9.51 -0.93 -13.80
CA ALA A 45 8.30 -0.57 -14.54
C ALA A 45 7.30 0.24 -13.73
N ILE A 46 7.65 0.67 -12.51
CA ILE A 46 6.72 1.41 -11.63
C ILE A 46 6.14 2.66 -12.31
N PRO A 47 6.94 3.59 -12.85
CA PRO A 47 6.36 4.81 -13.39
C PRO A 47 5.37 4.55 -14.53
N GLN A 48 5.73 3.66 -15.44
CA GLN A 48 4.87 3.35 -16.58
C GLN A 48 3.60 2.63 -16.14
N THR A 49 3.73 1.68 -15.22
CA THR A 49 2.58 0.91 -14.72
C THR A 49 1.58 1.82 -14.01
N VAL A 50 2.06 2.76 -13.21
CA VAL A 50 1.19 3.71 -12.53
C VAL A 50 0.38 4.53 -13.53
N LEU A 51 1.02 4.98 -14.61
CA LEU A 51 0.33 5.72 -15.66
C LEU A 51 -0.72 4.88 -16.38
N GLU A 52 -0.40 3.63 -16.68
CA GLU A 52 -1.31 2.74 -17.41
C GLU A 52 -2.49 2.28 -16.56
N VAL A 53 -2.22 1.89 -15.32
CA VAL A 53 -3.25 1.33 -14.43
C VAL A 53 -4.09 2.42 -13.77
N ASN A 54 -3.49 3.56 -13.47
CA ASN A 54 -4.13 4.63 -12.71
C ASN A 54 -4.78 4.10 -11.42
N PRO A 55 -3.99 3.51 -10.52
CA PRO A 55 -4.55 2.87 -9.33
C PRO A 55 -5.10 3.88 -8.33
N ASP A 56 -6.07 3.43 -7.55
CA ASP A 56 -6.64 4.22 -6.46
C ASP A 56 -5.87 4.03 -5.16
N LEU A 57 -5.17 2.92 -5.03
CA LEU A 57 -4.41 2.56 -3.86
C LEU A 57 -3.25 1.67 -4.29
N ILE A 58 -2.07 1.90 -3.70
CA ILE A 58 -0.87 1.15 -4.04
C ILE A 58 -0.33 0.47 -2.79
N PHE A 59 -0.02 -0.83 -2.90
CA PHE A 59 0.72 -1.56 -1.88
C PHE A 59 2.12 -1.82 -2.42
N LEU A 60 3.13 -1.49 -1.63
CA LEU A 60 4.53 -1.60 -2.05
C LEU A 60 5.34 -2.44 -1.06
N ASP A 61 5.92 -3.53 -1.55
CA ASP A 61 6.87 -4.32 -0.77
C ASP A 61 8.22 -3.63 -0.71
N ILE A 62 8.78 -3.52 0.48
CA ILE A 62 10.10 -2.93 0.70
C ILE A 62 11.22 -3.88 0.26
N ASN A 63 11.02 -5.17 0.40
CA ASN A 63 12.09 -6.17 0.30
C ASN A 63 12.16 -6.83 -1.08
N MET A 64 12.25 -6.03 -2.14
CA MET A 64 12.45 -6.56 -3.47
C MET A 64 13.93 -6.61 -3.80
N PRO A 65 14.41 -7.70 -4.47
CA PRO A 65 15.80 -7.78 -4.88
C PRO A 65 16.12 -6.72 -5.93
N ARG A 66 17.38 -6.33 -6.02
CA ARG A 66 17.93 -5.36 -6.98
C ARG A 66 17.61 -3.90 -6.70
N VAL A 67 16.50 -3.59 -6.06
CA VAL A 67 16.16 -2.20 -5.77
C VAL A 67 15.81 -2.09 -4.29
N ASN A 68 16.44 -1.12 -3.62
CA ASN A 68 16.10 -0.82 -2.26
C ASN A 68 14.64 -0.34 -2.20
N GLY A 69 13.85 -0.91 -1.29
CA GLY A 69 12.43 -0.57 -1.17
C GLY A 69 12.16 0.90 -0.90
N PHE A 70 13.08 1.57 -0.21
CA PHE A 70 12.92 3.01 0.03
C PHE A 70 13.18 3.82 -1.25
N GLU A 71 14.06 3.36 -2.10
CA GLU A 71 14.27 3.98 -3.41
C GLU A 71 13.04 3.79 -4.29
N SER A 72 12.44 2.60 -4.24
CA SER A 72 11.19 2.32 -4.95
C SER A 72 10.07 3.22 -4.46
N LEU A 73 9.97 3.41 -3.14
CA LEU A 73 8.97 4.30 -2.54
C LEU A 73 9.16 5.74 -3.01
N LYS A 74 10.39 6.21 -3.02
CA LYS A 74 10.70 7.56 -3.49
C LYS A 74 10.34 7.75 -4.96
N MET A 75 10.71 6.78 -5.78
CA MET A 75 10.37 6.77 -7.21
C MET A 75 8.84 6.78 -7.40
N LEU A 76 8.14 5.95 -6.63
CA LEU A 76 6.71 5.86 -6.69
C LEU A 76 6.04 7.16 -6.23
N TYR A 77 6.50 7.71 -5.12
CA TYR A 77 5.97 8.96 -4.61
C TYR A 77 6.08 10.09 -5.63
N ASP A 78 7.24 10.20 -6.27
CA ASP A 78 7.46 11.20 -7.32
C ASP A 78 6.52 10.98 -8.51
N SER A 79 6.25 9.71 -8.84
CA SER A 79 5.34 9.36 -9.95
C SER A 79 3.88 9.64 -9.64
N VAL A 80 3.45 9.46 -8.38
CA VAL A 80 2.04 9.54 -8.01
C VAL A 80 1.63 10.88 -7.40
N THR A 81 2.58 11.76 -7.09
CA THR A 81 2.29 13.02 -6.41
C THR A 81 1.21 13.84 -7.12
N HIS A 82 1.22 13.87 -8.43
CA HIS A 82 0.24 14.60 -9.22
C HIS A 82 -1.15 14.00 -9.12
N PHE A 83 -1.23 12.70 -8.86
CA PHE A 83 -2.49 11.97 -8.84
C PHE A 83 -2.99 11.71 -7.44
N ARG A 84 -2.19 12.04 -6.43
CA ARG A 84 -2.51 11.87 -5.01
C ARG A 84 -2.91 10.44 -4.65
N MET A 85 -2.25 9.48 -5.25
CA MET A 85 -2.47 8.08 -4.96
C MET A 85 -1.82 7.71 -3.63
N PRO A 86 -2.57 7.19 -2.67
CA PRO A 86 -1.98 6.77 -1.39
C PRO A 86 -1.16 5.49 -1.54
N ILE A 87 -0.12 5.38 -0.74
CA ILE A 87 0.81 4.25 -0.76
C ILE A 87 0.79 3.57 0.61
N VAL A 88 0.51 2.27 0.61
CA VAL A 88 0.61 1.41 1.78
C VAL A 88 1.88 0.59 1.64
N MET A 89 2.79 0.72 2.58
CA MET A 89 3.95 -0.17 2.63
C MET A 89 3.51 -1.55 3.08
N TYR A 90 4.04 -2.59 2.47
CA TYR A 90 3.63 -3.96 2.70
C TYR A 90 4.89 -4.82 2.86
N SER A 91 5.26 -5.12 4.11
CA SER A 91 6.57 -5.69 4.42
C SER A 91 6.51 -6.74 5.52
N ASN A 92 7.45 -7.68 5.49
CA ASN A 92 7.60 -8.66 6.57
C ASN A 92 8.19 -8.06 7.85
N SER A 93 8.79 -6.89 7.77
CA SER A 93 9.39 -6.21 8.91
C SER A 93 8.45 -5.16 9.50
N ASP A 94 8.43 -5.06 10.83
CA ASP A 94 7.74 -3.97 11.52
C ASP A 94 8.73 -3.12 12.34
N ASN A 95 9.97 -3.07 11.92
CA ASN A 95 11.01 -2.27 12.55
C ASN A 95 10.62 -0.80 12.57
N SER A 96 10.64 -0.19 13.75
CA SER A 96 10.18 1.17 13.93
C SER A 96 10.97 2.19 13.10
N LYS A 97 12.25 1.97 12.90
CA LYS A 97 13.09 2.83 12.06
C LYS A 97 12.63 2.80 10.60
N GLU A 98 12.34 1.62 10.08
CA GLU A 98 11.85 1.47 8.71
C GLU A 98 10.48 2.09 8.52
N ILE A 99 9.60 1.94 9.52
CA ILE A 99 8.28 2.55 9.49
C ILE A 99 8.38 4.08 9.40
N ASN A 100 9.24 4.68 10.22
CA ASN A 100 9.42 6.13 10.22
C ASN A 100 10.05 6.63 8.92
N ILE A 101 11.02 5.90 8.37
CA ILE A 101 11.62 6.25 7.08
C ILE A 101 10.57 6.20 5.97
N ALA A 102 9.76 5.15 5.95
CA ALA A 102 8.71 4.99 4.93
C ALA A 102 7.72 6.16 4.97
N HIS A 103 7.25 6.53 6.14
CA HIS A 103 6.33 7.66 6.27
C HIS A 103 6.98 8.99 5.88
N ALA A 104 8.25 9.18 6.22
CA ALA A 104 9.00 10.38 5.84
C ALA A 104 9.15 10.48 4.33
N LEU A 105 9.24 9.35 3.63
CA LEU A 105 9.37 9.31 2.18
C LEU A 105 8.04 9.34 1.43
N GLY A 106 6.92 9.43 2.14
CA GLY A 106 5.63 9.65 1.52
C GLY A 106 4.60 8.53 1.66
N ALA A 107 4.91 7.44 2.35
CA ALA A 107 3.93 6.40 2.61
C ALA A 107 2.79 6.94 3.49
N THR A 108 1.58 6.50 3.21
CA THR A 108 0.41 6.86 4.00
C THR A 108 0.22 5.90 5.18
N LEU A 109 0.52 4.63 4.97
CA LEU A 109 0.27 3.58 5.92
C LEU A 109 1.36 2.52 5.80
N TYR A 110 1.64 1.82 6.89
CA TYR A 110 2.60 0.73 6.91
C TYR A 110 1.90 -0.52 7.43
N LEU A 111 1.82 -1.55 6.61
CA LEU A 111 1.24 -2.83 6.99
C LEU A 111 2.33 -3.90 7.02
N LYS A 112 2.53 -4.51 8.18
CA LYS A 112 3.34 -5.72 8.25
C LYS A 112 2.56 -6.85 7.59
N LYS A 113 3.21 -7.62 6.72
CA LYS A 113 2.56 -8.73 6.04
C LYS A 113 1.94 -9.68 7.07
N PRO A 114 0.62 -9.91 7.00
CA PRO A 114 -0.05 -10.76 7.97
C PRO A 114 0.41 -12.21 7.86
N SER A 115 0.44 -12.91 9.00
CA SER A 115 0.77 -14.33 9.03
C SER A 115 -0.51 -15.13 8.84
N GLY A 116 -0.72 -15.62 7.62
CA GLY A 116 -1.86 -16.45 7.29
C GLY A 116 -2.96 -15.71 6.53
N TYR A 117 -3.73 -16.51 5.83
CA TYR A 117 -4.75 -16.01 4.91
C TYR A 117 -5.88 -15.26 5.60
N ILE A 118 -6.36 -15.78 6.74
CA ILE A 118 -7.48 -15.16 7.46
C ILE A 118 -7.11 -13.73 7.89
N LYS A 119 -5.91 -13.56 8.43
CA LYS A 119 -5.44 -12.24 8.86
C LYS A 119 -5.23 -11.31 7.68
N LEU A 120 -4.82 -11.85 6.53
CA LEU A 120 -4.69 -11.06 5.31
C LEU A 120 -6.05 -10.52 4.86
N VAL A 121 -7.07 -11.36 4.85
CA VAL A 121 -8.43 -10.95 4.51
C VAL A 121 -8.93 -9.85 5.47
N GLU A 122 -8.74 -10.05 6.77
CA GLU A 122 -9.14 -9.06 7.78
C GLU A 122 -8.39 -7.73 7.61
N SER A 123 -7.10 -7.80 7.33
CA SER A 123 -6.28 -6.61 7.12
C SER A 123 -6.73 -5.82 5.90
N ILE A 124 -6.97 -6.50 4.79
CA ILE A 124 -7.44 -5.85 3.56
C ILE A 124 -8.80 -5.22 3.80
N LYS A 125 -9.70 -5.94 4.43
CA LYS A 125 -11.04 -5.42 4.75
C LYS A 125 -10.96 -4.16 5.60
N SER A 126 -10.16 -4.19 6.65
CA SER A 126 -9.99 -3.04 7.56
C SER A 126 -9.36 -1.85 6.84
N ILE A 127 -8.36 -2.09 6.01
CA ILE A 127 -7.69 -1.03 5.26
C ILE A 127 -8.65 -0.39 4.25
N LEU A 128 -9.42 -1.20 3.53
CA LEU A 128 -10.39 -0.68 2.57
C LEU A 128 -11.49 0.15 3.23
N ASN A 129 -11.76 -0.08 4.51
CA ASN A 129 -12.76 0.69 5.25
C ASN A 129 -12.25 2.02 5.80
N LEU A 130 -10.98 2.32 5.63
CA LEU A 130 -10.45 3.62 6.01
C LEU A 130 -10.93 4.71 5.05
N SER A 131 -10.89 5.96 5.50
CA SER A 131 -11.36 7.10 4.70
C SER A 131 -10.28 7.57 3.71
N TRP A 132 -10.18 6.90 2.58
CA TRP A 132 -9.14 7.17 1.58
C TRP A 132 -9.33 8.47 0.81
N ASP A 133 -10.42 9.17 1.01
CA ASP A 133 -10.59 10.54 0.53
C ASP A 133 -9.74 11.55 1.33
N ALA A 134 -9.23 11.14 2.49
CA ALA A 134 -8.38 11.97 3.35
C ALA A 134 -7.14 11.21 3.82
N PRO A 135 -6.19 10.89 2.91
CA PRO A 135 -5.00 10.11 3.28
C PRO A 135 -4.15 10.73 4.39
N SER A 136 -4.07 12.05 4.45
CA SER A 136 -3.31 12.73 5.51
C SER A 136 -3.89 12.48 6.89
N GLU A 137 -5.20 12.35 7.00
CA GLU A 137 -5.85 12.02 8.27
C GLU A 137 -5.56 10.58 8.68
N ILE A 138 -5.54 9.65 7.72
CA ILE A 138 -5.13 8.28 7.99
C ILE A 138 -3.71 8.25 8.54
N LYS A 139 -2.81 8.95 7.89
CA LYS A 139 -1.40 9.01 8.31
C LYS A 139 -1.26 9.52 9.75
N GLN A 140 -2.02 10.55 10.11
CA GLN A 140 -1.97 11.14 11.45
C GLN A 140 -2.47 10.17 12.54
N GLN A 141 -3.36 9.26 12.23
CA GLN A 141 -3.85 8.28 13.20
C GLN A 141 -2.74 7.37 13.73
N PHE A 142 -1.67 7.19 12.96
CA PHE A 142 -0.56 6.31 13.32
C PHE A 142 0.68 7.07 13.77
N TYR A 143 0.53 8.37 14.02
CA TYR A 143 1.61 9.22 14.50
C TYR A 143 1.36 9.59 15.97
N LYS A 144 2.25 9.16 16.85
CA LYS A 144 2.18 9.50 18.29
C LYS A 144 3.58 9.73 18.84
N GLU A 145 3.71 10.79 19.62
CA GLU A 145 4.96 11.10 20.33
C GLU A 145 6.20 11.12 19.42
N GLY A 146 6.04 11.70 18.24
CA GLY A 146 7.14 11.82 17.27
C GLY A 146 7.45 10.56 16.48
N LYS A 147 6.60 9.54 16.56
CA LYS A 147 6.82 8.26 15.88
C LYS A 147 5.59 7.80 15.13
N TYR A 148 5.82 7.11 14.03
CA TYR A 148 4.78 6.38 13.32
C TYR A 148 4.75 4.92 13.76
N SER A 149 3.58 4.31 13.73
CA SER A 149 3.39 2.89 14.00
C SER A 149 2.77 2.21 12.80
N SER A 150 2.90 0.88 12.76
CA SER A 150 2.26 0.07 11.71
C SER A 150 0.75 -0.03 11.96
N PHE A 151 0.02 -0.31 10.89
CA PHE A 151 -1.40 -0.62 10.97
C PHE A 151 -1.59 -1.96 11.67
N GLU A 152 -2.49 -2.01 12.63
CA GLU A 152 -2.85 -3.24 13.31
C GLU A 152 -4.37 -3.39 13.32
N ILE A 153 -4.80 -4.63 13.16
CA ILE A 153 -6.22 -4.98 13.26
C ILE A 153 -6.58 -4.96 14.74
N SER A 154 -7.58 -4.20 15.08
CA SER A 154 -8.08 -4.16 16.46
C SER A 154 -9.04 -5.31 16.75
#